data_c3d75f3a93c007fea8100e85dd2929df
#
_entry.id   c3d75f3a93c007fea8100e85dd2929df
#
_cell.length_a   1.000
_cell.length_b   1.000
_cell.length_c   1.000
_cell.angle_alpha   90.00
_cell.angle_beta   90.00
_cell.angle_gamma   90.00
#
_symmetry.space_group_name_H-M   'P 1'
#
loop_
_entity.id
_entity.type
_entity.pdbx_description
1 polymer ?
#
loop_
_entity_poly.entity_id
_entity_poly.type
_entity_poly.pdbx_seq_one_letter_code
_entity_poly.pdbx_strand_id
1 'polypeptide(L)'
;MKVKLFAALLCVSFSVAMSAQVKEAPMPELVRHQDGQYALYVDAKPFFILGGQSGNSNNWPAMHPQLFDTMRAMNANTLEVPIYWEAIEPVQGQYDFSSVKTIIDEARRNDIRLVLLWFATWKNGSGHYMPEWMKLDSNKYYNVVGAQGQPVDSPSPHCKAAMELDAKAFAAVMEFIRDYDPCRTVIMMQVQNEPGTWGSVRDYSKSVDKLFRSDVPAALLKPEILAELGAGAKEGSWTEVFGERADEYFHAWHVASYIEYVAAAGKAVYPLPMYVNAALRSPFGNPPATQYESGGPTDNVICIYKAAAPSIDLVAPDIYQRGDKDYMESIRLYTRPDNCLMVPETISASKYLYEVVSRGIGFSPFGVDGGRRIGPLADEYRMLAPIVDKLAQWRLEGRIYTAFEPEDHAVRYVDLGKWQAILTFGRPNRSNVQGAVAAGEPQPADGHAMLVKLSDNEFYAFGTNVRYTFQPLGKDKGKAWHFLRVEEGFFNEDGEWEMIRVLNGDQTDWTGPYVGKQPTVLRIKLYVREPRK
;
A
#
# COMPACT_ATOMS: atom_id res chain seq x y z
N MET A 1 41.18 76.66 -26.02
CA MET A 1 39.91 76.04 -25.59
C MET A 1 39.83 74.69 -26.28
N LYS A 2 40.10 73.61 -25.54
CA LYS A 2 40.04 72.20 -26.06
C LYS A 2 38.86 71.50 -25.38
N VAL A 3 37.83 71.17 -26.17
CA VAL A 3 36.68 70.42 -25.74
C VAL A 3 37.02 68.93 -25.77
N LYS A 4 36.98 68.26 -24.64
CA LYS A 4 37.10 66.82 -24.55
C LYS A 4 35.73 66.19 -24.67
N LEU A 5 35.53 65.36 -25.70
CA LEU A 5 34.37 64.49 -25.89
C LEU A 5 34.56 63.26 -25.02
N PHE A 6 33.65 63.00 -24.08
CA PHE A 6 33.56 61.75 -23.36
C PHE A 6 32.56 60.82 -24.09
N ALA A 7 33.07 59.72 -24.62
CA ALA A 7 32.23 58.65 -25.15
C ALA A 7 31.91 57.68 -24.01
N ALA A 8 30.64 57.60 -23.63
CA ALA A 8 30.14 56.63 -22.69
C ALA A 8 29.83 55.30 -23.43
N LEU A 9 30.61 54.26 -23.11
CA LEU A 9 30.41 52.88 -23.58
C LEU A 9 29.31 52.25 -22.72
N LEU A 10 28.12 52.00 -23.27
CA LEU A 10 27.04 51.27 -22.63
C LEU A 10 27.30 49.76 -22.81
N CYS A 11 27.83 49.09 -21.79
CA CYS A 11 27.89 47.63 -21.76
C CYS A 11 26.50 47.06 -21.41
N VAL A 12 25.78 46.60 -22.43
CA VAL A 12 24.57 45.79 -22.24
C VAL A 12 25.02 44.36 -21.96
N SER A 13 25.03 43.97 -20.68
CA SER A 13 25.21 42.58 -20.27
C SER A 13 23.93 41.80 -20.55
N PHE A 14 23.93 41.00 -21.60
CA PHE A 14 22.93 39.95 -21.82
C PHE A 14 23.17 38.83 -20.81
N SER A 15 22.40 38.82 -19.74
CA SER A 15 22.30 37.64 -18.88
C SER A 15 21.48 36.58 -19.61
N VAL A 16 22.15 35.64 -20.26
CA VAL A 16 21.53 34.39 -20.73
C VAL A 16 21.21 33.58 -19.50
N ALA A 17 19.98 33.62 -19.05
CA ALA A 17 19.47 32.64 -18.10
C ALA A 17 19.47 31.27 -18.81
N MET A 18 20.50 30.46 -18.58
CA MET A 18 20.45 29.03 -18.87
C MET A 18 19.38 28.43 -17.96
N SER A 19 18.17 28.22 -18.50
CA SER A 19 17.22 27.31 -17.89
C SER A 19 17.88 25.93 -17.95
N ALA A 20 18.39 25.44 -16.82
CA ALA A 20 18.78 24.05 -16.71
C ALA A 20 17.51 23.24 -17.08
N GLN A 21 17.53 22.53 -18.19
CA GLN A 21 16.50 21.56 -18.52
C GLN A 21 16.48 20.55 -17.38
N VAL A 22 15.40 20.54 -16.59
CA VAL A 22 15.20 19.53 -15.57
C VAL A 22 15.16 18.20 -16.31
N LYS A 23 16.15 17.34 -16.04
CA LYS A 23 16.20 16.02 -16.66
C LYS A 23 14.99 15.23 -16.17
N GLU A 24 14.20 14.76 -17.12
CA GLU A 24 13.03 13.94 -16.81
C GLU A 24 13.45 12.63 -16.13
N ALA A 25 12.86 12.34 -14.95
CA ALA A 25 13.11 11.11 -14.23
C ALA A 25 12.43 9.92 -14.93
N PRO A 26 12.95 8.68 -14.77
CA PRO A 26 12.29 7.49 -15.28
C PRO A 26 10.85 7.36 -14.76
N MET A 27 9.97 6.83 -15.61
CA MET A 27 8.59 6.57 -15.21
C MET A 27 8.54 5.56 -14.06
N PRO A 28 7.71 5.80 -13.02
CA PRO A 28 7.36 4.76 -12.07
C PRO A 28 6.61 3.63 -12.76
N GLU A 29 6.96 2.39 -12.43
CA GLU A 29 6.37 1.21 -13.07
C GLU A 29 6.09 0.12 -12.04
N LEU A 30 4.94 -0.55 -12.15
CA LEU A 30 4.65 -1.80 -11.46
C LEU A 30 4.95 -2.96 -12.40
N VAL A 31 6.01 -3.70 -12.11
CA VAL A 31 6.50 -4.80 -12.96
C VAL A 31 6.15 -6.14 -12.34
N ARG A 32 5.55 -7.04 -13.13
CA ARG A 32 5.41 -8.46 -12.79
C ARG A 32 6.59 -9.23 -13.37
N HIS A 33 7.38 -9.84 -12.48
CA HIS A 33 8.53 -10.67 -12.88
C HIS A 33 8.11 -12.06 -13.38
N GLN A 34 9.04 -12.77 -14.00
CA GLN A 34 8.77 -14.10 -14.59
C GLN A 34 8.36 -15.16 -13.56
N ASP A 35 8.79 -15.02 -12.33
CA ASP A 35 8.42 -15.88 -11.19
C ASP A 35 7.05 -15.53 -10.58
N GLY A 36 6.37 -14.52 -11.12
CA GLY A 36 5.05 -14.06 -10.71
C GLY A 36 5.08 -13.01 -9.59
N GLN A 37 6.25 -12.64 -9.07
CA GLN A 37 6.36 -11.57 -8.09
C GLN A 37 6.22 -10.19 -8.75
N TYR A 38 5.76 -9.22 -7.97
CA TYR A 38 5.62 -7.83 -8.41
C TYR A 38 6.65 -6.94 -7.73
N ALA A 39 7.11 -5.89 -8.41
CA ALA A 39 7.89 -4.83 -7.81
C ALA A 39 7.47 -3.47 -8.37
N LEU A 40 7.40 -2.48 -7.49
CA LEU A 40 7.32 -1.08 -7.88
C LEU A 40 8.73 -0.57 -8.15
N TYR A 41 8.93 0.10 -9.28
CA TYR A 41 10.16 0.77 -9.63
C TYR A 41 9.94 2.29 -9.59
N VAL A 42 10.81 2.99 -8.86
CA VAL A 42 10.89 4.45 -8.81
C VAL A 42 12.34 4.82 -9.08
N ASP A 43 12.58 5.81 -9.93
CA ASP A 43 13.93 6.18 -10.40
C ASP A 43 14.72 4.98 -10.97
N ALA A 44 14.02 4.07 -11.64
CA ALA A 44 14.55 2.81 -12.19
C ALA A 44 15.16 1.85 -11.14
N LYS A 45 14.80 1.99 -9.87
CA LYS A 45 15.21 1.10 -8.77
C LYS A 45 13.97 0.45 -8.13
N PRO A 46 14.10 -0.79 -7.64
CA PRO A 46 13.05 -1.38 -6.80
C PRO A 46 12.76 -0.49 -5.60
N PHE A 47 11.49 -0.30 -5.30
CA PHE A 47 11.04 0.62 -4.27
C PHE A 47 9.98 -0.03 -3.38
N PHE A 48 10.07 0.17 -2.07
CA PHE A 48 9.04 -0.19 -1.12
C PHE A 48 8.46 1.08 -0.50
N ILE A 49 7.14 1.23 -0.53
CA ILE A 49 6.44 2.36 0.07
C ILE A 49 6.43 2.19 1.59
N LEU A 50 7.27 2.97 2.28
CA LEU A 50 7.14 3.24 3.71
C LEU A 50 6.24 4.46 3.84
N GLY A 51 4.93 4.24 3.79
CA GLY A 51 3.95 5.28 3.57
C GLY A 51 3.30 5.82 4.84
N GLY A 52 2.55 6.87 4.64
CA GLY A 52 1.56 7.38 5.57
C GLY A 52 0.45 8.06 4.79
N GLN A 53 -0.81 7.75 5.12
CA GLN A 53 -1.96 8.38 4.51
C GLN A 53 -2.49 9.51 5.39
N SER A 54 -2.73 10.68 4.79
CA SER A 54 -3.32 11.82 5.47
C SER A 54 -4.79 11.58 5.83
N GLY A 55 -5.34 12.42 6.71
CA GLY A 55 -6.80 12.51 6.90
C GLY A 55 -7.51 12.95 5.61
N ASN A 56 -8.78 12.52 5.47
CA ASN A 56 -9.59 12.71 4.26
C ASN A 56 -9.71 14.17 3.78
N SER A 57 -9.59 15.15 4.68
CA SER A 57 -9.79 16.57 4.37
C SER A 57 -8.53 17.42 4.58
N ASN A 58 -7.34 16.82 4.51
CA ASN A 58 -6.10 17.49 4.93
C ASN A 58 -5.18 17.92 3.78
N ASN A 59 -5.62 17.80 2.51
CA ASN A 59 -4.88 18.37 1.38
C ASN A 59 -5.28 19.85 1.12
N TRP A 60 -5.01 20.68 2.12
CA TRP A 60 -5.16 22.12 2.00
C TRP A 60 -3.86 22.82 2.43
N PRO A 61 -3.47 23.94 1.82
CA PRO A 61 -2.18 24.61 2.12
C PRO A 61 -1.94 24.88 3.60
N ALA A 62 -2.98 25.18 4.37
CA ALA A 62 -2.88 25.41 5.81
C ALA A 62 -2.55 24.16 6.62
N MET A 63 -2.81 22.96 6.09
CA MET A 63 -2.55 21.67 6.74
C MET A 63 -1.19 21.09 6.38
N HIS A 64 -0.61 21.49 5.25
CA HIS A 64 0.63 20.92 4.73
C HIS A 64 1.82 20.98 5.71
N PRO A 65 2.07 22.07 6.46
CA PRO A 65 3.19 22.10 7.41
C PRO A 65 3.13 20.94 8.43
N GLN A 66 1.98 20.74 9.07
CA GLN A 66 1.79 19.64 10.03
C GLN A 66 1.90 18.27 9.37
N LEU A 67 1.36 18.12 8.16
CA LEU A 67 1.39 16.87 7.42
C LEU A 67 2.83 16.46 7.09
N PHE A 68 3.65 17.35 6.53
CA PHE A 68 5.04 17.05 6.20
C PHE A 68 5.94 16.93 7.43
N ASP A 69 5.67 17.69 8.53
CA ASP A 69 6.33 17.47 9.81
C ASP A 69 6.10 16.04 10.32
N THR A 70 4.87 15.54 10.20
CA THR A 70 4.54 14.17 10.59
C THR A 70 5.25 13.14 9.70
N MET A 71 5.26 13.33 8.38
CA MET A 71 5.95 12.42 7.46
C MET A 71 7.46 12.33 7.76
N ARG A 72 8.11 13.47 8.04
CA ARG A 72 9.52 13.49 8.47
C ARG A 72 9.72 12.78 9.81
N ALA A 73 8.86 13.04 10.79
CA ALA A 73 8.92 12.38 12.10
C ALA A 73 8.73 10.86 12.02
N MET A 74 7.96 10.40 11.02
CA MET A 74 7.77 8.97 10.72
C MET A 74 8.95 8.34 9.99
N ASN A 75 9.85 9.11 9.40
CA ASN A 75 10.83 8.63 8.41
C ASN A 75 10.16 7.95 7.20
N ALA A 76 8.97 8.42 6.83
CA ALA A 76 8.23 7.91 5.68
C ALA A 76 8.83 8.44 4.38
N ASN A 77 8.82 7.64 3.33
CA ASN A 77 9.30 8.02 2.00
C ASN A 77 8.15 8.40 1.04
N THR A 78 6.91 8.10 1.42
CA THR A 78 5.75 8.29 0.55
C THR A 78 4.56 8.80 1.34
N LEU A 79 3.91 9.85 0.84
CA LEU A 79 2.66 10.38 1.34
C LEU A 79 1.52 9.95 0.42
N GLU A 80 0.51 9.31 0.97
CA GLU A 80 -0.79 9.09 0.32
C GLU A 80 -1.74 10.22 0.70
N VAL A 81 -2.23 10.98 -0.27
CA VAL A 81 -2.98 12.21 -0.01
C VAL A 81 -4.10 12.41 -1.02
N PRO A 82 -5.33 12.76 -0.56
CA PRO A 82 -6.47 12.95 -1.45
C PRO A 82 -6.35 14.22 -2.31
N ILE A 83 -6.86 14.12 -3.52
CA ILE A 83 -7.21 15.26 -4.38
C ILE A 83 -8.71 15.20 -4.66
N TYR A 84 -9.38 16.33 -4.61
CA TYR A 84 -10.85 16.38 -4.55
C TYR A 84 -11.43 16.86 -5.87
N TRP A 85 -12.29 16.06 -6.50
CA TRP A 85 -12.95 16.48 -7.75
C TRP A 85 -13.71 17.79 -7.60
N GLU A 86 -14.46 17.96 -6.50
CA GLU A 86 -15.21 19.20 -6.23
C GLU A 86 -14.33 20.45 -6.15
N ALA A 87 -13.07 20.32 -5.72
CA ALA A 87 -12.12 21.42 -5.67
C ALA A 87 -11.40 21.65 -7.02
N ILE A 88 -11.21 20.58 -7.78
CA ILE A 88 -10.55 20.63 -9.10
C ILE A 88 -11.50 21.15 -10.17
N GLU A 89 -12.78 20.80 -10.12
CA GLU A 89 -13.80 21.27 -11.09
C GLU A 89 -14.98 21.96 -10.37
N PRO A 90 -14.74 23.11 -9.70
CA PRO A 90 -15.79 23.83 -8.98
C PRO A 90 -16.89 24.36 -9.89
N VAL A 91 -16.59 24.58 -11.16
CA VAL A 91 -17.52 24.94 -12.24
C VAL A 91 -17.32 23.97 -13.39
N GLN A 92 -18.40 23.44 -13.93
CA GLN A 92 -18.34 22.44 -15.00
C GLN A 92 -17.44 22.88 -16.16
N GLY A 93 -16.42 22.07 -16.46
CA GLY A 93 -15.44 22.29 -17.52
C GLY A 93 -14.37 23.33 -17.20
N GLN A 94 -14.31 23.85 -15.97
CA GLN A 94 -13.26 24.78 -15.51
C GLN A 94 -12.43 24.11 -14.43
N TYR A 95 -11.18 23.79 -14.74
CA TYR A 95 -10.29 23.05 -13.84
C TYR A 95 -9.33 23.98 -13.09
N ASP A 96 -9.21 23.78 -11.77
CA ASP A 96 -8.23 24.42 -10.89
C ASP A 96 -7.28 23.36 -10.32
N PHE A 97 -6.06 23.34 -10.78
CA PHE A 97 -5.02 22.41 -10.32
C PHE A 97 -4.12 23.00 -9.23
N SER A 98 -4.48 24.12 -8.62
CA SER A 98 -3.65 24.79 -7.61
C SER A 98 -3.34 23.91 -6.40
N SER A 99 -4.27 23.10 -5.93
CA SER A 99 -4.08 22.15 -4.83
C SER A 99 -3.11 21.03 -5.22
N VAL A 100 -3.25 20.47 -6.43
CA VAL A 100 -2.34 19.44 -6.97
C VAL A 100 -0.92 19.99 -7.13
N LYS A 101 -0.81 21.20 -7.68
CA LYS A 101 0.47 21.90 -7.80
C LYS A 101 1.14 22.07 -6.44
N THR A 102 0.40 22.56 -5.46
CA THR A 102 0.94 22.90 -4.15
C THR A 102 1.44 21.64 -3.42
N ILE A 103 0.69 20.54 -3.43
CA ILE A 103 1.12 19.31 -2.76
C ILE A 103 2.34 18.68 -3.44
N ILE A 104 2.46 18.74 -4.77
CA ILE A 104 3.65 18.29 -5.50
C ILE A 104 4.87 19.13 -5.11
N ASP A 105 4.73 20.46 -5.04
CA ASP A 105 5.84 21.34 -4.66
C ASP A 105 6.29 21.12 -3.21
N GLU A 106 5.35 20.90 -2.29
CA GLU A 106 5.67 20.58 -0.89
C GLU A 106 6.36 19.23 -0.78
N ALA A 107 5.90 18.21 -1.49
CA ALA A 107 6.49 16.89 -1.49
C ALA A 107 7.94 16.91 -2.01
N ARG A 108 8.21 17.63 -3.11
CA ARG A 108 9.57 17.84 -3.62
C ARG A 108 10.49 18.51 -2.61
N ARG A 109 10.00 19.56 -1.91
CA ARG A 109 10.80 20.25 -0.88
C ARG A 109 11.17 19.36 0.29
N ASN A 110 10.36 18.34 0.56
CA ASN A 110 10.54 17.43 1.67
C ASN A 110 11.14 16.07 1.28
N ASP A 111 11.49 15.88 0.01
CA ASP A 111 11.98 14.60 -0.55
C ASP A 111 11.04 13.43 -0.28
N ILE A 112 9.73 13.65 -0.44
CA ILE A 112 8.65 12.68 -0.24
C ILE A 112 8.02 12.37 -1.60
N ARG A 113 7.80 11.09 -1.91
CA ARG A 113 6.99 10.67 -3.06
C ARG A 113 5.51 10.77 -2.72
N LEU A 114 4.68 10.89 -3.75
CA LEU A 114 3.24 11.00 -3.60
C LEU A 114 2.52 9.83 -4.26
N VAL A 115 1.52 9.33 -3.56
CA VAL A 115 0.40 8.60 -4.14
C VAL A 115 -0.82 9.51 -4.02
N LEU A 116 -1.39 9.93 -5.14
CA LEU A 116 -2.56 10.81 -5.13
C LEU A 116 -3.85 9.98 -5.17
N LEU A 117 -4.76 10.28 -4.25
CA LEU A 117 -6.02 9.57 -4.10
C LEU A 117 -7.11 10.40 -4.79
N TRP A 118 -7.68 9.89 -5.89
CA TRP A 118 -8.75 10.54 -6.63
C TRP A 118 -10.08 10.35 -5.91
N PHE A 119 -10.42 11.29 -5.00
CA PHE A 119 -11.72 11.33 -4.34
C PHE A 119 -12.72 12.01 -5.27
N ALA A 120 -13.57 11.22 -5.89
CA ALA A 120 -14.48 11.68 -6.94
C ALA A 120 -15.88 11.08 -6.79
N THR A 121 -16.26 10.16 -7.69
CA THR A 121 -17.59 9.56 -7.69
C THR A 121 -17.84 8.74 -6.43
N TRP A 122 -16.86 7.99 -5.95
CA TRP A 122 -16.98 7.26 -4.68
C TRP A 122 -15.92 7.66 -3.66
N LYS A 123 -16.38 7.85 -2.44
CA LYS A 123 -15.61 7.82 -1.19
C LYS A 123 -16.46 7.13 -0.13
N ASN A 124 -16.01 5.94 0.34
CA ASN A 124 -16.77 5.10 1.26
C ASN A 124 -18.20 4.82 0.74
N GLY A 125 -18.30 4.41 -0.50
CA GLY A 125 -19.59 4.07 -1.15
C GLY A 125 -20.51 5.23 -1.46
N SER A 126 -20.14 6.49 -1.20
CA SER A 126 -21.01 7.66 -1.43
C SER A 126 -20.35 8.77 -2.23
N GLY A 127 -21.18 9.65 -2.86
CA GLY A 127 -20.76 10.67 -3.80
C GLY A 127 -20.34 12.01 -3.17
N HIS A 128 -19.73 11.99 -1.98
CA HIS A 128 -19.46 13.20 -1.21
C HIS A 128 -18.49 14.18 -1.89
N TYR A 129 -17.56 13.71 -2.71
CA TYR A 129 -16.56 14.54 -3.40
C TYR A 129 -16.89 14.85 -4.85
N MET A 130 -18.08 14.49 -5.33
CA MET A 130 -18.61 14.97 -6.60
C MET A 130 -18.80 16.50 -6.52
N PRO A 131 -18.57 17.27 -7.61
CA PRO A 131 -18.80 18.71 -7.64
C PRO A 131 -20.23 19.11 -7.21
N GLU A 132 -20.38 20.28 -6.56
CA GLU A 132 -21.67 20.78 -6.09
C GLU A 132 -22.72 20.86 -7.20
N TRP A 133 -22.34 21.30 -8.41
CA TRP A 133 -23.23 21.37 -9.56
C TRP A 133 -23.76 20.01 -10.02
N MET A 134 -23.05 18.90 -9.72
CA MET A 134 -23.56 17.54 -9.93
C MET A 134 -24.53 17.11 -8.83
N LYS A 135 -24.16 17.34 -7.56
CA LYS A 135 -25.00 17.01 -6.39
C LYS A 135 -26.36 17.70 -6.45
N LEU A 136 -26.44 18.90 -7.04
CA LEU A 136 -27.68 19.68 -7.20
C LEU A 136 -28.57 19.21 -8.36
N ASP A 137 -28.07 18.33 -9.25
CA ASP A 137 -28.84 17.78 -10.39
C ASP A 137 -28.94 16.24 -10.29
N SER A 138 -29.63 15.77 -9.24
CA SER A 138 -29.80 14.34 -8.97
C SER A 138 -30.63 13.57 -10.03
N ASN A 139 -31.33 14.26 -10.92
CA ASN A 139 -32.02 13.63 -12.04
C ASN A 139 -31.05 13.22 -13.15
N LYS A 140 -30.00 14.00 -13.36
CA LYS A 140 -28.96 13.74 -14.35
C LYS A 140 -27.85 12.85 -13.80
N TYR A 141 -27.45 13.10 -12.54
CA TYR A 141 -26.40 12.39 -11.84
C TYR A 141 -26.99 11.58 -10.69
N TYR A 142 -27.63 10.48 -11.07
CA TYR A 142 -28.49 9.72 -10.18
C TYR A 142 -27.74 8.67 -9.34
N ASN A 143 -28.31 8.43 -8.17
CA ASN A 143 -27.86 7.40 -7.25
C ASN A 143 -28.56 6.05 -7.50
N VAL A 144 -28.06 5.03 -6.80
CA VAL A 144 -28.63 3.69 -6.74
C VAL A 144 -30.05 3.72 -6.18
N VAL A 145 -30.92 2.92 -6.75
CA VAL A 145 -32.26 2.62 -6.22
C VAL A 145 -32.19 1.25 -5.54
N GLY A 146 -32.58 1.19 -4.27
CA GLY A 146 -32.61 -0.06 -3.50
C GLY A 146 -33.73 -1.00 -3.91
N ALA A 147 -33.70 -2.23 -3.40
CA ALA A 147 -34.63 -3.31 -3.78
C ALA A 147 -36.11 -3.01 -3.46
N GLN A 148 -36.38 -2.13 -2.49
CA GLN A 148 -37.74 -1.69 -2.16
C GLN A 148 -38.12 -0.36 -2.85
N GLY A 149 -37.31 0.11 -3.82
CA GLY A 149 -37.51 1.38 -4.51
C GLY A 149 -37.08 2.61 -3.72
N GLN A 150 -36.39 2.43 -2.58
CA GLN A 150 -35.87 3.51 -1.77
C GLN A 150 -34.59 4.12 -2.42
N PRO A 151 -34.36 5.43 -2.25
CA PRO A 151 -33.11 6.04 -2.64
C PRO A 151 -31.95 5.53 -1.75
N VAL A 152 -30.78 5.33 -2.32
CA VAL A 152 -29.54 4.94 -1.63
C VAL A 152 -28.51 6.05 -1.83
N ASP A 153 -27.81 6.43 -0.76
CA ASP A 153 -26.77 7.45 -0.84
C ASP A 153 -25.47 6.84 -1.41
N SER A 154 -25.54 6.44 -2.67
CA SER A 154 -24.42 5.90 -3.43
C SER A 154 -24.64 6.17 -4.91
N PRO A 155 -23.67 6.73 -5.63
CA PRO A 155 -23.79 6.95 -7.07
C PRO A 155 -24.01 5.64 -7.82
N SER A 156 -24.92 5.66 -8.80
CA SER A 156 -25.14 4.48 -9.63
C SER A 156 -23.99 4.29 -10.64
N PRO A 157 -23.37 3.08 -10.72
CA PRO A 157 -22.36 2.80 -11.74
C PRO A 157 -22.92 2.83 -13.17
N HIS A 158 -24.25 2.92 -13.31
CA HIS A 158 -24.96 3.05 -14.58
C HIS A 158 -25.19 4.51 -14.99
N CYS A 159 -24.80 5.47 -14.16
CA CYS A 159 -24.88 6.89 -14.48
C CYS A 159 -23.78 7.31 -15.46
N LYS A 160 -24.04 7.07 -16.76
CA LYS A 160 -23.09 7.36 -17.83
C LYS A 160 -22.63 8.82 -17.86
N ALA A 161 -23.53 9.76 -17.57
CA ALA A 161 -23.21 11.19 -17.54
C ALA A 161 -22.18 11.53 -16.45
N ALA A 162 -22.25 10.89 -15.27
CA ALA A 162 -21.26 11.06 -14.22
C ALA A 162 -19.92 10.41 -14.61
N MET A 163 -19.97 9.20 -15.17
CA MET A 163 -18.78 8.45 -15.61
C MET A 163 -17.94 9.20 -16.64
N GLU A 164 -18.61 9.79 -17.65
CA GLU A 164 -17.94 10.56 -18.71
C GLU A 164 -17.26 11.83 -18.18
N LEU A 165 -17.87 12.50 -17.19
CA LEU A 165 -17.32 13.70 -16.57
C LEU A 165 -16.18 13.38 -15.61
N ASP A 166 -16.32 12.33 -14.80
CA ASP A 166 -15.25 11.84 -13.93
C ASP A 166 -14.00 11.49 -14.75
N ALA A 167 -14.16 10.69 -15.80
CA ALA A 167 -13.06 10.33 -16.70
C ALA A 167 -12.40 11.56 -17.35
N LYS A 168 -13.19 12.55 -17.73
CA LYS A 168 -12.66 13.80 -18.31
C LYS A 168 -11.88 14.63 -17.30
N ALA A 169 -12.39 14.75 -16.07
CA ALA A 169 -11.71 15.46 -14.99
C ALA A 169 -10.42 14.74 -14.58
N PHE A 170 -10.47 13.40 -14.42
CA PHE A 170 -9.30 12.61 -14.11
C PHE A 170 -8.22 12.69 -15.20
N ALA A 171 -8.59 12.59 -16.47
CA ALA A 171 -7.66 12.76 -17.58
C ALA A 171 -6.99 14.15 -17.57
N ALA A 172 -7.72 15.22 -17.24
CA ALA A 172 -7.17 16.55 -17.12
C ALA A 172 -6.17 16.68 -15.95
N VAL A 173 -6.44 16.00 -14.82
CA VAL A 173 -5.47 15.89 -13.69
C VAL A 173 -4.21 15.16 -14.15
N MET A 174 -4.35 14.04 -14.85
CA MET A 174 -3.21 13.25 -15.34
C MET A 174 -2.37 14.02 -16.35
N GLU A 175 -3.01 14.83 -17.21
CA GLU A 175 -2.32 15.74 -18.12
C GLU A 175 -1.52 16.80 -17.37
N PHE A 176 -2.14 17.44 -16.37
CA PHE A 176 -1.47 18.41 -15.52
C PHE A 176 -0.25 17.80 -14.81
N ILE A 177 -0.39 16.61 -14.20
CA ILE A 177 0.72 15.93 -13.52
C ILE A 177 1.85 15.61 -14.49
N ARG A 178 1.55 15.06 -15.67
CA ARG A 178 2.53 14.76 -16.73
C ARG A 178 3.39 15.98 -17.06
N ASP A 179 2.75 17.12 -17.25
CA ASP A 179 3.41 18.34 -17.72
C ASP A 179 4.11 19.10 -16.58
N TYR A 180 3.59 19.00 -15.35
CA TYR A 180 4.10 19.72 -14.18
C TYR A 180 5.15 18.95 -13.38
N ASP A 181 5.15 17.62 -13.41
CA ASP A 181 6.00 16.77 -12.57
C ASP A 181 7.04 15.92 -13.33
N PRO A 182 8.03 16.56 -13.99
CA PRO A 182 9.11 15.84 -14.68
C PRO A 182 10.02 15.07 -13.71
N CYS A 183 10.00 15.41 -12.42
CA CYS A 183 10.76 14.71 -11.37
C CYS A 183 10.10 13.43 -10.89
N ARG A 184 8.89 13.11 -11.37
CA ARG A 184 8.10 11.93 -10.95
C ARG A 184 7.91 11.88 -9.43
N THR A 185 7.59 13.01 -8.83
CA THR A 185 7.20 13.11 -7.42
C THR A 185 5.96 12.26 -7.15
N VAL A 186 4.99 12.28 -8.08
CA VAL A 186 3.81 11.40 -8.09
C VAL A 186 4.20 10.06 -8.70
N ILE A 187 4.11 8.99 -7.92
CA ILE A 187 4.56 7.65 -8.32
C ILE A 187 3.40 6.67 -8.60
N MET A 188 2.20 6.99 -8.14
CA MET A 188 1.01 6.13 -8.30
C MET A 188 -0.26 6.94 -8.10
N MET A 189 -1.37 6.46 -8.66
CA MET A 189 -2.71 7.04 -8.45
C MET A 189 -3.65 5.99 -7.86
N GLN A 190 -4.46 6.37 -6.87
CA GLN A 190 -5.66 5.63 -6.49
C GLN A 190 -6.85 6.18 -7.29
N VAL A 191 -7.59 5.30 -7.94
CA VAL A 191 -8.77 5.67 -8.73
C VAL A 191 -10.02 5.37 -7.91
N GLN A 192 -10.73 6.41 -7.48
CA GLN A 192 -11.80 6.36 -6.49
C GLN A 192 -11.28 5.94 -5.09
N ASN A 193 -12.15 5.96 -4.08
CA ASN A 193 -11.80 5.45 -2.76
C ASN A 193 -12.94 4.59 -2.22
N GLU A 194 -12.63 3.33 -1.90
CA GLU A 194 -13.58 2.37 -1.37
C GLU A 194 -14.92 2.44 -2.15
N PRO A 195 -14.88 2.19 -3.47
CA PRO A 195 -16.08 2.23 -4.30
C PRO A 195 -16.99 1.05 -4.00
N GLY A 196 -18.29 1.25 -4.16
CA GLY A 196 -19.30 0.26 -3.91
C GLY A 196 -20.57 0.90 -3.37
N THR A 197 -21.47 0.09 -2.82
CA THR A 197 -22.77 0.57 -2.34
C THR A 197 -23.11 -0.02 -0.97
N TRP A 198 -23.33 0.86 0.00
CA TRP A 198 -23.96 0.52 1.27
C TRP A 198 -25.50 0.61 1.15
N GLY A 199 -26.22 -0.29 1.82
CA GLY A 199 -27.68 -0.25 1.88
C GLY A 199 -28.39 -0.86 0.68
N SER A 200 -27.69 -1.31 -0.35
CA SER A 200 -28.22 -2.09 -1.46
C SER A 200 -27.16 -3.00 -2.05
N VAL A 201 -27.54 -4.16 -2.58
CA VAL A 201 -26.60 -5.08 -3.24
C VAL A 201 -26.28 -4.61 -4.66
N ARG A 202 -27.25 -4.01 -5.36
CA ARG A 202 -27.08 -3.38 -6.67
C ARG A 202 -28.08 -2.25 -6.87
N ASP A 203 -28.04 -1.60 -8.01
CA ASP A 203 -29.11 -0.71 -8.47
C ASP A 203 -30.29 -1.53 -9.01
N TYR A 204 -31.48 -1.37 -8.41
CA TYR A 204 -32.76 -2.03 -8.79
C TYR A 204 -33.68 -1.10 -9.57
N SER A 205 -33.18 -0.03 -10.18
CA SER A 205 -33.97 0.78 -11.09
C SER A 205 -34.43 -0.03 -12.29
N LYS A 206 -35.58 0.36 -12.89
CA LYS A 206 -36.19 -0.40 -14.00
C LYS A 206 -35.26 -0.59 -15.21
N SER A 207 -34.43 0.40 -15.50
CA SER A 207 -33.48 0.33 -16.60
C SER A 207 -32.37 -0.68 -16.31
N VAL A 208 -31.88 -0.71 -15.06
CA VAL A 208 -30.81 -1.61 -14.60
C VAL A 208 -31.35 -3.04 -14.45
N ASP A 209 -32.59 -3.22 -13.98
CA ASP A 209 -33.25 -4.53 -13.95
C ASP A 209 -33.34 -5.18 -15.34
N LYS A 210 -33.55 -4.38 -16.39
CA LYS A 210 -33.51 -4.90 -17.75
C LYS A 210 -32.09 -5.36 -18.13
N LEU A 211 -31.07 -4.63 -17.74
CA LEU A 211 -29.66 -4.97 -17.99
C LEU A 211 -29.24 -6.20 -17.19
N PHE A 212 -29.68 -6.34 -15.95
CA PHE A 212 -29.44 -7.50 -15.09
C PHE A 212 -29.95 -8.82 -15.69
N ARG A 213 -31.01 -8.77 -16.50
CA ARG A 213 -31.56 -9.96 -17.19
C ARG A 213 -30.87 -10.30 -18.50
N SER A 214 -29.89 -9.50 -18.94
CA SER A 214 -29.08 -9.84 -20.10
C SER A 214 -28.00 -10.89 -19.76
N ASP A 215 -27.37 -11.44 -20.78
CA ASP A 215 -26.31 -12.43 -20.62
C ASP A 215 -25.07 -11.83 -19.93
N VAL A 216 -24.35 -12.69 -19.21
CA VAL A 216 -23.08 -12.36 -18.59
C VAL A 216 -22.05 -12.01 -19.67
N PRO A 217 -21.26 -10.93 -19.49
CA PRO A 217 -20.21 -10.56 -20.43
C PRO A 217 -19.18 -11.67 -20.66
N ALA A 218 -18.78 -11.87 -21.92
CA ALA A 218 -17.85 -12.93 -22.33
C ALA A 218 -16.51 -12.91 -21.55
N ALA A 219 -16.08 -11.73 -21.07
CA ALA A 219 -14.88 -11.59 -20.27
C ALA A 219 -14.93 -12.36 -18.93
N LEU A 220 -16.12 -12.57 -18.37
CA LEU A 220 -16.35 -13.34 -17.14
C LEU A 220 -16.61 -14.83 -17.39
N LEU A 221 -16.86 -15.24 -18.65
CA LEU A 221 -17.15 -16.64 -18.99
C LEU A 221 -15.90 -17.51 -19.21
N LYS A 222 -14.74 -17.01 -18.78
CA LYS A 222 -13.49 -17.79 -18.81
C LYS A 222 -13.53 -18.89 -17.75
N PRO A 223 -13.08 -20.11 -18.06
CA PRO A 223 -13.17 -21.25 -17.14
C PRO A 223 -12.59 -20.99 -15.74
N GLU A 224 -11.46 -20.29 -15.67
CA GLU A 224 -10.79 -19.93 -14.40
C GLU A 224 -11.62 -18.97 -13.56
N ILE A 225 -12.28 -17.98 -14.18
CA ILE A 225 -13.14 -17.00 -13.49
C ILE A 225 -14.43 -17.67 -13.03
N LEU A 226 -15.06 -18.47 -13.90
CA LEU A 226 -16.28 -19.24 -13.55
C LEU A 226 -16.03 -20.17 -12.37
N ALA A 227 -14.87 -20.83 -12.34
CA ALA A 227 -14.48 -21.71 -11.24
C ALA A 227 -14.26 -20.93 -9.92
N GLU A 228 -13.59 -19.77 -9.99
CA GLU A 228 -13.35 -18.90 -8.82
C GLU A 228 -14.65 -18.35 -8.24
N LEU A 229 -15.58 -17.93 -9.10
CA LEU A 229 -16.90 -17.39 -8.71
C LEU A 229 -17.93 -18.47 -8.36
N GLY A 230 -17.62 -19.75 -8.50
CA GLY A 230 -18.52 -20.85 -8.21
C GLY A 230 -19.73 -20.90 -9.13
N ALA A 231 -19.54 -20.62 -10.42
CA ALA A 231 -20.61 -20.55 -11.42
C ALA A 231 -21.39 -21.89 -11.58
N GLY A 232 -22.72 -21.81 -11.66
CA GLY A 232 -23.61 -22.93 -11.89
C GLY A 232 -23.80 -23.28 -13.37
N ALA A 233 -23.53 -22.35 -14.28
CA ALA A 233 -23.61 -22.53 -15.72
C ALA A 233 -22.41 -21.86 -16.42
N LYS A 234 -22.16 -22.24 -17.68
CA LYS A 234 -21.05 -21.72 -18.50
C LYS A 234 -21.39 -20.44 -19.26
N GLU A 235 -22.67 -20.18 -19.46
CA GLU A 235 -23.25 -19.04 -20.19
C GLU A 235 -24.70 -18.82 -19.77
N GLY A 236 -25.26 -17.67 -20.05
CA GLY A 236 -26.63 -17.29 -19.77
C GLY A 236 -26.73 -15.96 -19.03
N SER A 237 -27.91 -15.70 -18.48
CA SER A 237 -28.14 -14.52 -17.63
C SER A 237 -27.36 -14.59 -16.32
N TRP A 238 -27.19 -13.45 -15.66
CA TRP A 238 -26.50 -13.37 -14.38
C TRP A 238 -27.01 -14.36 -13.34
N THR A 239 -28.35 -14.52 -13.24
CA THR A 239 -28.97 -15.46 -12.29
C THR A 239 -28.71 -16.91 -12.67
N GLU A 240 -28.74 -17.26 -13.96
CA GLU A 240 -28.44 -18.63 -14.43
C GLU A 240 -26.99 -19.02 -14.15
N VAL A 241 -26.05 -18.07 -14.35
CA VAL A 241 -24.61 -18.34 -14.17
C VAL A 241 -24.21 -18.30 -12.69
N PHE A 242 -24.64 -17.29 -11.92
CA PHE A 242 -24.10 -17.02 -10.58
C PHE A 242 -25.09 -17.20 -9.43
N GLY A 243 -26.34 -17.59 -9.71
CA GLY A 243 -27.35 -17.93 -8.69
C GLY A 243 -27.54 -16.82 -7.65
N GLU A 244 -27.39 -17.15 -6.38
CA GLU A 244 -27.59 -16.22 -5.25
C GLU A 244 -26.60 -15.05 -5.22
N ARG A 245 -25.44 -15.17 -5.88
CA ARG A 245 -24.43 -14.12 -5.98
C ARG A 245 -24.60 -13.21 -7.20
N ALA A 246 -25.58 -13.46 -8.04
CA ALA A 246 -25.77 -12.75 -9.30
C ALA A 246 -25.88 -11.22 -9.12
N ASP A 247 -26.66 -10.76 -8.13
CA ASP A 247 -26.84 -9.33 -7.84
C ASP A 247 -25.50 -8.64 -7.51
N GLU A 248 -24.70 -9.26 -6.64
CA GLU A 248 -23.40 -8.74 -6.23
C GLU A 248 -22.38 -8.72 -7.39
N TYR A 249 -22.28 -9.84 -8.12
CA TYR A 249 -21.30 -9.94 -9.23
C TYR A 249 -21.66 -9.04 -10.39
N PHE A 250 -22.95 -8.86 -10.66
CA PHE A 250 -23.42 -7.86 -11.61
C PHE A 250 -23.01 -6.45 -11.19
N HIS A 251 -23.20 -6.11 -9.92
CA HIS A 251 -22.85 -4.79 -9.40
C HIS A 251 -21.33 -4.56 -9.44
N ALA A 252 -20.54 -5.54 -9.01
CA ALA A 252 -19.07 -5.49 -9.05
C ALA A 252 -18.54 -5.31 -10.47
N TRP A 253 -19.14 -6.00 -11.46
CA TRP A 253 -18.80 -5.80 -12.86
C TRP A 253 -19.01 -4.36 -13.33
N HIS A 254 -20.13 -3.75 -12.97
CA HIS A 254 -20.47 -2.40 -13.42
C HIS A 254 -19.69 -1.32 -12.66
N VAL A 255 -19.42 -1.49 -11.37
CA VAL A 255 -18.52 -0.60 -10.61
C VAL A 255 -17.09 -0.68 -11.18
N ALA A 256 -16.59 -1.90 -11.41
CA ALA A 256 -15.26 -2.09 -12.01
C ALA A 256 -15.19 -1.52 -13.44
N SER A 257 -16.24 -1.66 -14.25
CA SER A 257 -16.30 -1.09 -15.62
C SER A 257 -16.32 0.44 -15.61
N TYR A 258 -16.99 1.05 -14.64
CA TYR A 258 -16.94 2.50 -14.43
C TYR A 258 -15.50 2.95 -14.10
N ILE A 259 -14.86 2.26 -13.15
CA ILE A 259 -13.47 2.54 -12.74
C ILE A 259 -12.51 2.37 -13.91
N GLU A 260 -12.70 1.33 -14.74
CA GLU A 260 -11.92 1.15 -15.97
C GLU A 260 -12.05 2.34 -16.90
N TYR A 261 -13.27 2.84 -17.11
CA TYR A 261 -13.49 3.97 -18.00
C TYR A 261 -12.73 5.23 -17.54
N VAL A 262 -12.69 5.48 -16.24
CA VAL A 262 -11.94 6.59 -15.63
C VAL A 262 -10.43 6.33 -15.70
N ALA A 263 -9.98 5.16 -15.29
CA ALA A 263 -8.56 4.79 -15.25
C ALA A 263 -7.94 4.76 -16.64
N ALA A 264 -8.63 4.17 -17.63
CA ALA A 264 -8.17 4.12 -19.02
C ALA A 264 -8.00 5.51 -19.63
N ALA A 265 -8.93 6.43 -19.34
CA ALA A 265 -8.80 7.82 -19.79
C ALA A 265 -7.55 8.51 -19.21
N GLY A 266 -7.27 8.30 -17.94
CA GLY A 266 -6.06 8.82 -17.31
C GLY A 266 -4.78 8.17 -17.83
N LYS A 267 -4.74 6.82 -17.95
CA LYS A 267 -3.56 6.08 -18.47
C LYS A 267 -3.24 6.43 -19.91
N ALA A 268 -4.24 6.74 -20.73
CA ALA A 268 -4.02 7.16 -22.10
C ALA A 268 -3.24 8.50 -22.20
N VAL A 269 -3.33 9.33 -21.16
CA VAL A 269 -2.64 10.62 -21.06
C VAL A 269 -1.28 10.47 -20.37
N TYR A 270 -1.25 9.75 -19.24
CA TYR A 270 -0.06 9.55 -18.42
C TYR A 270 -0.10 8.19 -17.71
N PRO A 271 0.71 7.19 -18.14
CA PRO A 271 0.55 5.80 -17.73
C PRO A 271 1.21 5.48 -16.38
N LEU A 272 0.94 6.27 -15.33
CA LEU A 272 1.35 5.92 -13.96
C LEU A 272 0.70 4.60 -13.51
N PRO A 273 1.33 3.84 -12.60
CA PRO A 273 0.66 2.76 -11.88
C PRO A 273 -0.63 3.25 -11.21
N MET A 274 -1.70 2.46 -11.30
CA MET A 274 -3.00 2.80 -10.73
C MET A 274 -3.56 1.65 -9.91
N TYR A 275 -4.22 1.99 -8.79
CA TYR A 275 -4.93 1.01 -7.99
C TYR A 275 -6.32 1.50 -7.57
N VAL A 276 -7.12 0.56 -7.08
CA VAL A 276 -8.37 0.80 -6.37
C VAL A 276 -8.32 0.08 -5.03
N ASN A 277 -8.79 0.73 -3.96
CA ASN A 277 -8.82 0.18 -2.61
C ASN A 277 -10.19 -0.35 -2.22
N ALA A 278 -10.22 -1.22 -1.23
CA ALA A 278 -11.42 -1.91 -0.77
C ALA A 278 -11.69 -1.67 0.72
N ALA A 279 -12.90 -1.20 1.05
CA ALA A 279 -13.50 -1.46 2.34
C ALA A 279 -13.76 -2.98 2.45
N LEU A 280 -13.08 -3.63 3.40
CA LEU A 280 -13.06 -5.09 3.46
C LEU A 280 -14.37 -5.67 4.00
N ARG A 281 -14.79 -6.76 3.41
CA ARG A 281 -15.74 -7.68 4.06
C ARG A 281 -15.01 -8.54 5.11
N SER A 282 -15.77 -9.24 5.97
CA SER A 282 -15.15 -10.25 6.84
C SER A 282 -14.41 -11.29 5.98
N PRO A 283 -13.14 -11.60 6.27
CA PRO A 283 -12.37 -12.54 5.47
C PRO A 283 -12.81 -14.00 5.67
N PHE A 284 -13.73 -14.24 6.60
CA PHE A 284 -14.24 -15.55 6.93
C PHE A 284 -15.75 -15.63 6.78
N GLY A 285 -16.27 -16.83 6.50
CA GLY A 285 -17.68 -17.16 6.60
C GLY A 285 -18.56 -16.70 5.42
N ASN A 286 -17.99 -16.14 4.36
CA ASN A 286 -18.72 -15.72 3.15
C ASN A 286 -19.98 -14.88 3.44
N PRO A 287 -19.87 -13.70 4.08
CA PRO A 287 -21.01 -12.88 4.48
C PRO A 287 -21.87 -12.47 3.28
N PRO A 288 -23.18 -12.22 3.48
CA PRO A 288 -24.03 -11.69 2.42
C PRO A 288 -23.60 -10.25 2.03
N ALA A 289 -23.77 -9.89 0.77
CA ALA A 289 -23.36 -8.59 0.22
C ALA A 289 -24.06 -7.37 0.83
N THR A 290 -25.08 -7.57 1.67
CA THR A 290 -25.73 -6.51 2.46
C THR A 290 -24.95 -6.10 3.72
N GLN A 291 -23.88 -6.83 4.07
CA GLN A 291 -23.07 -6.58 5.28
C GLN A 291 -21.77 -5.84 5.01
N TYR A 292 -21.50 -5.47 3.77
CA TYR A 292 -20.32 -4.71 3.33
C TYR A 292 -20.66 -3.89 2.08
N GLU A 293 -19.71 -3.10 1.59
CA GLU A 293 -19.90 -2.33 0.35
C GLU A 293 -19.97 -3.26 -0.85
N SER A 294 -21.21 -3.53 -1.29
CA SER A 294 -21.45 -4.38 -2.45
C SER A 294 -20.90 -3.74 -3.71
N GLY A 295 -20.27 -4.55 -4.54
CA GLY A 295 -19.69 -4.11 -5.80
C GLY A 295 -18.30 -3.48 -5.67
N GLY A 296 -17.83 -3.21 -4.45
CA GLY A 296 -16.45 -2.80 -4.19
C GLY A 296 -15.43 -3.92 -4.45
N PRO A 297 -14.11 -3.62 -4.51
CA PRO A 297 -13.08 -4.58 -4.87
C PRO A 297 -12.71 -5.53 -3.72
N THR A 298 -13.70 -6.15 -3.10
CA THR A 298 -13.53 -7.14 -2.04
C THR A 298 -12.91 -8.44 -2.57
N ASP A 299 -12.34 -9.24 -1.67
CA ASP A 299 -11.57 -10.44 -2.02
C ASP A 299 -12.31 -11.46 -2.91
N ASN A 300 -13.63 -11.56 -2.78
CA ASN A 300 -14.46 -12.50 -3.56
C ASN A 300 -14.77 -12.03 -4.98
N VAL A 301 -14.42 -10.79 -5.35
CA VAL A 301 -14.70 -10.23 -6.69
C VAL A 301 -13.43 -9.67 -7.37
N ILE A 302 -12.24 -9.95 -6.85
CA ILE A 302 -10.97 -9.49 -7.45
C ILE A 302 -10.88 -9.95 -8.91
N CYS A 303 -11.27 -11.19 -9.23
CA CYS A 303 -11.24 -11.70 -10.61
C CYS A 303 -12.20 -10.92 -11.54
N ILE A 304 -13.31 -10.40 -11.02
CA ILE A 304 -14.21 -9.51 -11.77
C ILE A 304 -13.51 -8.19 -12.09
N TYR A 305 -12.86 -7.57 -11.08
CA TYR A 305 -12.08 -6.34 -11.28
C TYR A 305 -10.96 -6.54 -12.29
N LYS A 306 -10.21 -7.65 -12.21
CA LYS A 306 -9.16 -7.98 -13.17
C LYS A 306 -9.68 -8.19 -14.60
N ALA A 307 -10.91 -8.68 -14.75
CA ALA A 307 -11.54 -8.86 -16.04
C ALA A 307 -12.16 -7.57 -16.61
N ALA A 308 -12.74 -6.71 -15.74
CA ALA A 308 -13.48 -5.52 -16.13
C ALA A 308 -12.62 -4.26 -16.19
N ALA A 309 -11.54 -4.19 -15.39
CA ALA A 309 -10.72 -2.99 -15.21
C ALA A 309 -9.22 -3.27 -15.46
N PRO A 310 -8.80 -3.61 -16.69
CA PRO A 310 -7.41 -3.91 -17.04
C PRO A 310 -6.46 -2.71 -16.88
N SER A 311 -6.95 -1.48 -16.81
CA SER A 311 -6.14 -0.29 -16.54
C SER A 311 -5.79 -0.14 -15.06
N ILE A 312 -6.43 -0.90 -14.16
CA ILE A 312 -6.07 -0.98 -12.74
C ILE A 312 -5.02 -2.06 -12.53
N ASP A 313 -3.82 -1.68 -12.13
CA ASP A 313 -2.68 -2.57 -11.98
C ASP A 313 -2.85 -3.51 -10.78
N LEU A 314 -3.39 -3.00 -9.66
CA LEU A 314 -3.64 -3.80 -8.46
C LEU A 314 -4.92 -3.36 -7.73
N VAL A 315 -5.47 -4.32 -6.98
CA VAL A 315 -6.57 -4.11 -6.01
C VAL A 315 -5.96 -4.20 -4.62
N ALA A 316 -6.23 -3.22 -3.77
CA ALA A 316 -5.57 -3.05 -2.49
C ALA A 316 -6.54 -3.12 -1.30
N PRO A 317 -6.19 -3.82 -0.21
CA PRO A 317 -7.04 -3.92 0.98
C PRO A 317 -6.79 -2.77 1.97
N ASP A 318 -7.86 -2.18 2.51
CA ASP A 318 -7.81 -1.27 3.65
C ASP A 318 -8.01 -2.06 4.93
N ILE A 319 -6.90 -2.36 5.63
CA ILE A 319 -6.93 -3.36 6.70
C ILE A 319 -7.06 -2.69 8.07
N TYR A 320 -8.26 -2.73 8.63
CA TYR A 320 -8.57 -2.21 9.97
C TYR A 320 -8.87 -3.27 11.03
N GLN A 321 -8.87 -4.54 10.63
CA GLN A 321 -9.01 -5.67 11.56
C GLN A 321 -7.85 -5.67 12.56
N ARG A 322 -8.17 -5.88 13.85
CA ARG A 322 -7.19 -5.82 14.95
C ARG A 322 -6.70 -7.19 15.40
N GLY A 323 -7.42 -8.25 15.05
CA GLY A 323 -7.04 -9.63 15.37
C GLY A 323 -6.01 -10.15 14.36
N ASP A 324 -4.97 -10.83 14.84
CA ASP A 324 -3.91 -11.40 14.01
C ASP A 324 -4.45 -12.30 12.90
N LYS A 325 -5.45 -13.11 13.22
CA LYS A 325 -6.06 -14.04 12.27
C LYS A 325 -6.72 -13.33 11.11
N ASP A 326 -7.52 -12.28 11.39
CA ASP A 326 -8.27 -11.56 10.37
C ASP A 326 -7.33 -10.71 9.51
N TYR A 327 -6.34 -10.04 10.15
CA TYR A 327 -5.35 -9.23 9.45
C TYR A 327 -4.52 -10.06 8.47
N MET A 328 -3.99 -11.20 8.93
CA MET A 328 -3.18 -12.09 8.09
C MET A 328 -3.98 -12.77 7.00
N GLU A 329 -5.25 -13.08 7.23
CA GLU A 329 -6.11 -13.63 6.19
C GLU A 329 -6.39 -12.57 5.11
N SER A 330 -6.62 -11.31 5.48
CA SER A 330 -6.76 -10.21 4.53
C SER A 330 -5.49 -10.05 3.66
N ILE A 331 -4.30 -10.06 4.27
CA ILE A 331 -3.03 -10.06 3.51
C ILE A 331 -3.00 -11.25 2.53
N ARG A 332 -3.36 -12.47 2.98
CA ARG A 332 -3.30 -13.68 2.14
C ARG A 332 -4.25 -13.59 0.94
N LEU A 333 -5.47 -13.10 1.15
CA LEU A 333 -6.51 -13.01 0.12
C LEU A 333 -6.14 -12.01 -0.99
N TYR A 334 -5.43 -10.94 -0.66
CA TYR A 334 -4.99 -9.94 -1.64
C TYR A 334 -3.57 -10.21 -2.21
N THR A 335 -2.81 -11.15 -1.61
CA THR A 335 -1.54 -11.63 -2.18
C THR A 335 -1.83 -12.75 -3.16
N ARG A 336 -1.94 -12.43 -4.44
CA ARG A 336 -2.34 -13.35 -5.50
C ARG A 336 -1.32 -13.36 -6.63
N PRO A 337 -1.23 -14.44 -7.43
CA PRO A 337 -0.38 -14.45 -8.64
C PRO A 337 -0.77 -13.40 -9.69
N ASP A 338 -2.02 -12.94 -9.67
CA ASP A 338 -2.59 -11.94 -10.58
C ASP A 338 -2.83 -10.58 -9.91
N ASN A 339 -2.44 -10.43 -8.63
CA ASN A 339 -2.61 -9.19 -7.88
C ASN A 339 -1.44 -8.91 -6.96
N CYS A 340 -0.84 -7.72 -7.09
CA CYS A 340 0.21 -7.24 -6.21
C CYS A 340 -0.37 -6.80 -4.86
N LEU A 341 0.21 -7.24 -3.74
CA LEU A 341 -0.16 -6.72 -2.44
C LEU A 341 0.43 -5.30 -2.24
N MET A 342 -0.42 -4.37 -1.91
CA MET A 342 -0.12 -3.08 -1.28
C MET A 342 -1.16 -2.87 -0.18
N VAL A 343 -0.77 -2.35 0.97
CA VAL A 343 -1.69 -1.98 2.05
C VAL A 343 -1.70 -0.46 2.17
N PRO A 344 -2.56 0.23 1.40
CA PRO A 344 -2.55 1.68 1.27
C PRO A 344 -3.22 2.37 2.45
N GLU A 345 -4.04 1.62 3.21
CA GLU A 345 -4.79 2.15 4.34
C GLU A 345 -4.87 1.10 5.45
N THR A 346 -4.38 1.43 6.66
CA THR A 346 -4.36 0.48 7.77
C THR A 346 -4.20 1.17 9.12
N ILE A 347 -4.22 0.36 10.18
CA ILE A 347 -3.87 0.76 11.54
C ILE A 347 -2.34 0.91 11.69
N SER A 348 -1.90 1.76 12.63
CA SER A 348 -0.46 1.97 12.91
C SER A 348 0.14 0.83 13.75
N ALA A 349 -0.03 -0.43 13.31
CA ALA A 349 0.48 -1.62 14.00
C ALA A 349 1.76 -2.11 13.32
N SER A 350 2.91 -1.78 13.91
CA SER A 350 4.24 -2.12 13.37
C SER A 350 4.48 -3.63 13.20
N LYS A 351 3.83 -4.47 14.04
CA LYS A 351 4.01 -5.92 13.97
C LYS A 351 3.61 -6.57 12.64
N TYR A 352 2.75 -5.90 11.83
CA TYR A 352 2.36 -6.42 10.52
C TYR A 352 3.22 -5.87 9.37
N LEU A 353 4.04 -4.84 9.63
CA LEU A 353 4.87 -4.21 8.61
C LEU A 353 5.75 -5.24 7.88
N TYR A 354 6.46 -6.11 8.62
CA TYR A 354 7.36 -7.07 8.01
C TYR A 354 6.64 -8.14 7.19
N GLU A 355 5.41 -8.49 7.58
CA GLU A 355 4.57 -9.40 6.79
C GLU A 355 4.22 -8.79 5.42
N VAL A 356 3.95 -7.48 5.38
CA VAL A 356 3.72 -6.76 4.12
C VAL A 356 5.03 -6.59 3.35
N VAL A 357 6.15 -6.24 4.00
CA VAL A 357 7.48 -6.16 3.36
C VAL A 357 7.84 -7.46 2.64
N SER A 358 7.51 -8.61 3.24
CA SER A 358 7.86 -9.92 2.65
C SER A 358 7.01 -10.32 1.44
N ARG A 359 5.87 -9.65 1.17
CA ARG A 359 4.89 -10.05 0.14
C ARG A 359 4.49 -8.94 -0.81
N GLY A 360 4.56 -7.67 -0.36
CA GLY A 360 3.97 -6.53 -1.02
C GLY A 360 4.96 -5.45 -1.42
N ILE A 361 4.42 -4.32 -1.83
CA ILE A 361 5.17 -3.16 -2.30
C ILE A 361 4.99 -1.91 -1.44
N GLY A 362 4.09 -1.93 -0.44
CA GLY A 362 3.86 -0.77 0.40
C GLY A 362 2.97 -1.02 1.60
N PHE A 363 3.18 -0.19 2.64
CA PHE A 363 2.44 -0.18 3.89
C PHE A 363 2.22 1.26 4.34
N SER A 364 0.95 1.70 4.49
CA SER A 364 0.59 3.09 4.80
C SER A 364 -0.53 3.17 5.84
N PRO A 365 -0.22 3.54 7.09
CA PRO A 365 -1.26 3.82 8.07
C PRO A 365 -2.07 5.06 7.71
N PHE A 366 -3.39 5.01 7.98
CA PHE A 366 -4.31 6.11 7.72
C PHE A 366 -4.33 7.15 8.84
N GLY A 367 -4.53 8.42 8.46
CA GLY A 367 -4.77 9.53 9.37
C GLY A 367 -3.57 9.83 10.28
N VAL A 368 -2.36 9.70 9.72
CA VAL A 368 -1.11 9.87 10.48
C VAL A 368 -0.95 11.27 11.04
N ASP A 369 -1.52 12.28 10.39
CA ASP A 369 -1.51 13.69 10.78
C ASP A 369 -2.59 14.08 11.81
N GLY A 370 -3.44 13.14 12.21
CA GLY A 370 -4.49 13.32 13.23
C GLY A 370 -4.03 13.13 14.67
N GLY A 371 -2.72 13.20 14.97
CA GLY A 371 -2.19 13.05 16.35
C GLY A 371 -2.13 11.60 16.84
N ARG A 372 -2.22 10.61 15.97
CA ARG A 372 -2.08 9.19 16.32
C ARG A 372 -0.66 8.88 16.80
N ARG A 373 -0.53 7.88 17.68
CA ARG A 373 0.79 7.39 18.11
C ARG A 373 1.46 6.62 16.97
N ILE A 374 2.39 7.28 16.30
CA ILE A 374 3.19 6.70 15.21
C ILE A 374 4.56 6.20 15.69
N GLY A 375 4.93 6.45 16.97
CA GLY A 375 6.28 6.25 17.49
C GLY A 375 6.91 4.88 17.21
N PRO A 376 6.28 3.74 17.54
CA PRO A 376 6.86 2.43 17.23
C PRO A 376 7.10 2.21 15.74
N LEU A 377 6.18 2.65 14.88
CA LEU A 377 6.31 2.53 13.44
C LEU A 377 7.38 3.48 12.88
N ALA A 378 7.51 4.69 13.44
CA ALA A 378 8.54 5.64 13.08
C ALA A 378 9.96 5.09 13.33
N ASP A 379 10.15 4.35 14.43
CA ASP A 379 11.41 3.68 14.73
C ASP A 379 11.72 2.56 13.74
N GLU A 380 10.71 1.77 13.33
CA GLU A 380 10.85 0.77 12.27
C GLU A 380 11.19 1.41 10.93
N TYR A 381 10.48 2.46 10.53
CA TYR A 381 10.74 3.16 9.27
C TYR A 381 12.14 3.77 9.24
N ARG A 382 12.60 4.37 10.34
CA ARG A 382 13.97 4.89 10.45
C ARG A 382 15.03 3.83 10.15
N MET A 383 14.81 2.59 10.61
CA MET A 383 15.72 1.47 10.39
C MET A 383 15.67 0.96 8.94
N LEU A 384 14.51 1.03 8.29
CA LEU A 384 14.28 0.48 6.95
C LEU A 384 14.49 1.51 5.82
N ALA A 385 14.29 2.80 6.08
CA ALA A 385 14.37 3.85 5.07
C ALA A 385 15.68 3.86 4.26
N PRO A 386 16.88 3.66 4.86
CA PRO A 386 18.12 3.64 4.10
C PRO A 386 18.27 2.45 3.14
N ILE A 387 17.42 1.43 3.26
CA ILE A 387 17.56 0.16 2.53
C ILE A 387 16.29 -0.25 1.76
N VAL A 388 15.42 0.69 1.44
CA VAL A 388 14.14 0.36 0.76
C VAL A 388 14.33 -0.36 -0.57
N ASP A 389 15.34 -0.01 -1.34
CA ASP A 389 15.72 -0.68 -2.58
C ASP A 389 16.24 -2.10 -2.33
N LYS A 390 17.11 -2.26 -1.31
CA LYS A 390 17.59 -3.58 -0.87
C LYS A 390 16.47 -4.47 -0.34
N LEU A 391 15.50 -3.92 0.41
CA LEU A 391 14.33 -4.66 0.88
C LEU A 391 13.52 -5.22 -0.29
N ALA A 392 13.21 -4.36 -1.25
CA ALA A 392 12.46 -4.77 -2.43
C ALA A 392 13.23 -5.83 -3.23
N GLN A 393 14.55 -5.69 -3.38
CA GLN A 393 15.41 -6.67 -4.04
C GLN A 393 15.46 -8.00 -3.27
N TRP A 394 15.72 -7.99 -1.95
CA TRP A 394 15.77 -9.21 -1.13
C TRP A 394 14.44 -9.97 -1.13
N ARG A 395 13.32 -9.26 -1.19
CA ARG A 395 12.01 -9.89 -1.35
C ARG A 395 11.92 -10.61 -2.70
N LEU A 396 12.28 -9.95 -3.81
CA LEU A 396 12.29 -10.55 -5.14
C LEU A 396 13.21 -11.78 -5.23
N GLU A 397 14.30 -11.79 -4.47
CA GLU A 397 15.25 -12.91 -4.39
C GLU A 397 14.78 -14.03 -3.43
N GLY A 398 13.64 -13.87 -2.76
CA GLY A 398 13.11 -14.86 -1.81
C GLY A 398 13.93 -15.00 -0.54
N ARG A 399 14.64 -13.95 -0.13
CA ARG A 399 15.56 -13.95 1.03
C ARG A 399 14.91 -13.48 2.33
N ILE A 400 13.68 -12.96 2.31
CA ILE A 400 13.00 -12.41 3.47
C ILE A 400 12.11 -13.46 4.11
N TYR A 401 12.26 -13.64 5.40
CA TYR A 401 11.47 -14.53 6.25
C TYR A 401 10.95 -13.73 7.44
N THR A 402 9.66 -13.85 7.75
CA THR A 402 9.02 -13.01 8.77
C THR A 402 8.27 -13.85 9.79
N ALA A 403 8.12 -13.30 10.98
CA ALA A 403 7.24 -13.81 12.01
C ALA A 403 6.87 -12.69 12.98
N PHE A 404 5.69 -12.78 13.57
CA PHE A 404 5.26 -11.90 14.64
C PHE A 404 4.77 -12.73 15.84
N GLU A 405 4.73 -12.08 17.01
CA GLU A 405 4.26 -12.65 18.24
C GLU A 405 2.75 -12.91 18.16
N PRO A 406 2.31 -14.17 18.30
CA PRO A 406 0.89 -14.49 18.37
C PRO A 406 0.31 -14.09 19.73
N GLU A 407 -1.03 -13.99 19.80
CA GLU A 407 -1.75 -13.61 21.02
C GLU A 407 -1.48 -14.58 22.19
N ASP A 408 -1.20 -15.84 21.91
CA ASP A 408 -0.84 -16.87 22.90
C ASP A 408 0.66 -16.89 23.25
N HIS A 409 1.44 -15.94 22.73
CA HIS A 409 2.89 -15.82 22.92
C HIS A 409 3.69 -17.08 22.51
N ALA A 410 3.12 -17.92 21.65
CA ALA A 410 3.77 -19.15 21.19
C ALA A 410 5.07 -18.87 20.42
N VAL A 411 6.05 -19.74 20.63
CA VAL A 411 7.32 -19.71 19.88
C VAL A 411 7.07 -19.91 18.39
N ARG A 412 7.77 -19.15 17.55
CA ARG A 412 7.74 -19.30 16.09
C ARG A 412 8.99 -19.98 15.58
N TYR A 413 8.80 -20.86 14.62
CA TYR A 413 9.86 -21.60 13.95
C TYR A 413 9.91 -21.18 12.49
N VAL A 414 11.07 -20.68 12.03
CA VAL A 414 11.27 -20.19 10.67
C VAL A 414 12.33 -21.05 9.99
N ASP A 415 11.95 -21.74 8.91
CA ASP A 415 12.86 -22.55 8.11
C ASP A 415 13.68 -21.64 7.16
N LEU A 416 15.00 -21.65 7.32
CA LEU A 416 15.97 -20.89 6.52
C LEU A 416 16.79 -21.80 5.59
N GLY A 417 16.37 -23.06 5.44
CA GLY A 417 17.02 -24.11 4.65
C GLY A 417 18.03 -24.89 5.47
N LYS A 418 19.24 -24.41 5.67
CA LYS A 418 20.27 -25.08 6.50
C LYS A 418 20.00 -24.92 8.00
N TRP A 419 19.29 -23.88 8.40
CA TRP A 419 18.98 -23.56 9.78
C TRP A 419 17.49 -23.37 9.98
N GLN A 420 16.99 -23.72 11.14
CA GLN A 420 15.71 -23.25 11.64
C GLN A 420 15.96 -22.18 12.69
N ALA A 421 15.43 -20.98 12.46
CA ALA A 421 15.38 -19.96 13.51
C ALA A 421 14.22 -20.26 14.46
N ILE A 422 14.47 -20.11 15.75
CA ILE A 422 13.51 -20.27 16.85
C ILE A 422 13.36 -18.90 17.49
N LEU A 423 12.19 -18.30 17.31
CA LEU A 423 11.87 -16.95 17.75
C LEU A 423 10.99 -17.01 18.99
N THR A 424 11.52 -16.51 20.10
CA THR A 424 10.78 -16.36 21.36
C THR A 424 10.50 -14.90 21.59
N PHE A 425 9.23 -14.56 21.71
CA PHE A 425 8.79 -13.17 21.81
C PHE A 425 8.54 -12.75 23.26
N GLY A 426 8.25 -11.46 23.43
CA GLY A 426 7.93 -10.86 24.70
C GLY A 426 9.15 -10.35 25.47
N ARG A 427 8.86 -9.55 26.48
CA ARG A 427 9.89 -8.93 27.33
C ARG A 427 10.32 -9.90 28.41
N PRO A 428 11.63 -10.00 28.69
CA PRO A 428 12.09 -10.80 29.80
C PRO A 428 11.58 -10.25 31.13
N ASN A 429 11.20 -11.13 32.04
CA ASN A 429 10.69 -10.79 33.37
C ASN A 429 11.78 -10.81 34.46
N ARG A 430 13.06 -10.71 34.10
CA ARG A 430 14.19 -10.65 35.02
C ARG A 430 14.64 -9.20 35.21
N SER A 431 14.67 -8.75 36.44
CA SER A 431 14.97 -7.35 36.82
C SER A 431 16.34 -6.81 36.37
N ASN A 432 17.28 -7.68 36.04
CA ASN A 432 18.63 -7.34 35.59
C ASN A 432 18.80 -7.26 34.06
N VAL A 433 17.71 -7.41 33.31
CA VAL A 433 17.73 -7.39 31.85
C VAL A 433 17.05 -6.11 31.36
N GLN A 434 17.69 -5.40 30.43
CA GLN A 434 17.12 -4.21 29.83
C GLN A 434 15.76 -4.52 29.17
N GLY A 435 14.75 -3.68 29.46
CA GLY A 435 13.38 -3.90 28.98
C GLY A 435 12.59 -4.94 29.76
N ALA A 436 13.09 -5.42 30.90
CA ALA A 436 12.38 -6.32 31.78
C ALA A 436 11.04 -5.72 32.25
N VAL A 437 10.04 -6.59 32.44
CA VAL A 437 8.75 -6.25 33.04
C VAL A 437 8.61 -6.96 34.39
N ALA A 438 7.78 -6.41 35.28
CA ALA A 438 7.48 -7.06 36.56
C ALA A 438 6.78 -8.41 36.32
N ALA A 439 7.04 -9.36 37.20
CA ALA A 439 6.39 -10.66 37.12
C ALA A 439 4.86 -10.49 37.28
N GLY A 440 4.10 -11.06 36.34
CA GLY A 440 2.64 -11.01 36.35
C GLY A 440 2.01 -9.77 35.68
N GLU A 441 2.81 -8.84 35.16
CA GLU A 441 2.26 -7.77 34.32
C GLU A 441 1.83 -8.32 32.94
N PRO A 442 0.63 -7.92 32.46
CA PRO A 442 0.22 -8.27 31.10
C PRO A 442 1.21 -7.71 30.07
N GLN A 443 1.62 -8.54 29.14
CA GLN A 443 2.48 -8.12 28.04
C GLN A 443 1.66 -8.07 26.75
N PRO A 444 1.73 -6.97 25.97
CA PRO A 444 1.14 -6.96 24.64
C PRO A 444 1.91 -7.93 23.73
N ALA A 445 1.20 -8.63 22.84
CA ALA A 445 1.79 -9.45 21.80
C ALA A 445 2.24 -8.53 20.64
N ASP A 446 3.31 -7.76 20.87
CA ASP A 446 3.83 -6.75 19.94
C ASP A 446 5.20 -7.12 19.33
N GLY A 447 5.76 -8.26 19.70
CA GLY A 447 7.01 -8.76 19.17
C GLY A 447 6.91 -9.14 17.70
N HIS A 448 7.93 -8.82 16.92
CA HIS A 448 8.00 -9.17 15.51
C HIS A 448 9.43 -9.23 15.01
N ALA A 449 9.64 -9.98 13.93
CA ALA A 449 10.95 -10.24 13.37
C ALA A 449 10.92 -10.37 11.85
N MET A 450 11.99 -9.88 11.22
CA MET A 450 12.30 -10.15 9.82
C MET A 450 13.75 -10.66 9.74
N LEU A 451 13.93 -11.82 9.12
CA LEU A 451 15.24 -12.41 8.84
C LEU A 451 15.54 -12.26 7.36
N VAL A 452 16.69 -11.72 7.02
CA VAL A 452 17.18 -11.64 5.65
C VAL A 452 18.38 -12.57 5.49
N LYS A 453 18.24 -13.58 4.65
CA LYS A 453 19.29 -14.56 4.37
C LYS A 453 20.38 -13.95 3.47
N LEU A 454 21.60 -13.76 3.98
CA LEU A 454 22.75 -13.28 3.23
C LEU A 454 23.53 -14.44 2.59
N SER A 455 23.65 -15.53 3.34
CA SER A 455 24.23 -16.80 2.90
C SER A 455 23.60 -17.96 3.69
N ASP A 456 24.07 -19.19 3.46
CA ASP A 456 23.60 -20.34 4.24
C ASP A 456 23.86 -20.24 5.76
N ASN A 457 24.81 -19.41 6.18
CA ASN A 457 25.19 -19.28 7.58
C ASN A 457 25.17 -17.84 8.10
N GLU A 458 24.64 -16.87 7.32
CA GLU A 458 24.68 -15.45 7.68
C GLU A 458 23.35 -14.78 7.39
N PHE A 459 22.89 -13.98 8.36
CA PHE A 459 21.58 -13.35 8.33
C PHE A 459 21.63 -11.93 8.88
N TYR A 460 20.85 -11.00 8.31
CA TYR A 460 20.36 -9.87 9.08
C TYR A 460 19.09 -10.30 9.82
N ALA A 461 18.96 -9.88 11.08
CA ALA A 461 17.82 -10.14 11.94
C ALA A 461 17.30 -8.81 12.48
N PHE A 462 16.22 -8.34 11.89
CA PHE A 462 15.47 -7.15 12.29
C PHE A 462 14.40 -7.57 13.29
N GLY A 463 14.16 -6.77 14.32
CA GLY A 463 13.09 -7.13 15.23
C GLY A 463 12.84 -6.19 16.39
N THR A 464 11.75 -6.48 17.07
CA THR A 464 11.27 -5.81 18.29
C THR A 464 10.75 -6.89 19.25
N ASN A 465 11.10 -6.82 20.53
CA ASN A 465 10.69 -7.76 21.59
C ASN A 465 10.87 -9.25 21.20
N VAL A 466 12.00 -9.60 20.60
CA VAL A 466 12.28 -10.93 20.07
C VAL A 466 13.66 -11.44 20.46
N ARG A 467 13.76 -12.74 20.71
CA ARG A 467 14.99 -13.47 20.97
C ARG A 467 15.22 -14.48 19.85
N TYR A 468 16.46 -14.57 19.38
CA TYR A 468 16.86 -15.44 18.28
C TYR A 468 17.70 -16.60 18.80
N THR A 469 17.23 -17.83 18.59
CA THR A 469 18.05 -19.04 18.67
C THR A 469 17.93 -19.82 17.37
N PHE A 470 18.80 -20.81 17.17
CA PHE A 470 18.85 -21.57 15.94
C PHE A 470 19.04 -23.05 16.22
N GLN A 471 18.69 -23.87 15.25
CA GLN A 471 19.11 -25.28 15.22
C GLN A 471 19.44 -25.69 13.77
N PRO A 472 20.47 -26.54 13.58
CA PRO A 472 20.80 -27.01 12.25
C PRO A 472 19.73 -27.94 11.70
N LEU A 473 19.49 -27.87 10.39
CA LEU A 473 18.62 -28.78 9.65
C LEU A 473 19.40 -29.68 8.69
N GLY A 474 18.71 -30.58 8.02
CA GLY A 474 19.24 -31.49 7.02
C GLY A 474 20.36 -32.40 7.56
N LYS A 475 21.50 -32.46 6.87
CA LYS A 475 22.66 -33.31 7.23
C LYS A 475 23.35 -32.94 8.55
N ASP A 476 23.11 -31.73 9.03
CA ASP A 476 23.70 -31.17 10.24
C ASP A 476 22.74 -31.25 11.46
N LYS A 477 21.53 -31.80 11.28
CA LYS A 477 20.53 -31.92 12.33
C LYS A 477 21.08 -32.67 13.56
N GLY A 478 20.91 -32.06 14.74
CA GLY A 478 21.39 -32.63 16.02
C GLY A 478 22.86 -32.39 16.33
N LYS A 479 23.63 -31.81 15.41
CA LYS A 479 25.03 -31.41 15.70
C LYS A 479 25.07 -30.21 16.62
N ALA A 480 26.14 -30.08 17.41
CA ALA A 480 26.43 -28.89 18.19
C ALA A 480 26.67 -27.68 17.25
N TRP A 481 26.15 -26.55 17.61
CA TRP A 481 26.30 -25.33 16.85
C TRP A 481 26.54 -24.13 17.78
N HIS A 482 27.08 -23.04 17.24
CA HIS A 482 27.34 -21.80 17.98
C HIS A 482 27.16 -20.57 17.09
N PHE A 483 26.99 -19.42 17.71
CA PHE A 483 27.19 -18.15 17.04
C PHE A 483 28.68 -17.99 16.70
N LEU A 484 28.99 -17.80 15.43
CA LEU A 484 30.34 -17.45 15.00
C LEU A 484 30.60 -15.96 15.30
N ARG A 485 29.59 -15.12 15.08
CA ARG A 485 29.63 -13.69 15.35
C ARG A 485 28.21 -13.14 15.38
N VAL A 486 27.94 -12.26 16.33
CA VAL A 486 26.70 -11.47 16.38
C VAL A 486 27.09 -10.00 16.51
N GLU A 487 26.72 -9.21 15.53
CA GLU A 487 26.94 -7.77 15.50
C GLU A 487 25.61 -7.06 15.68
N GLU A 488 25.57 -6.00 16.49
CA GLU A 488 24.51 -5.00 16.49
C GLU A 488 24.98 -3.81 15.69
N GLY A 489 24.12 -3.27 14.82
CA GLY A 489 24.47 -2.16 13.97
C GLY A 489 23.25 -1.51 13.32
N PHE A 490 23.48 -0.75 12.27
CA PHE A 490 22.46 -0.07 11.49
C PHE A 490 22.93 0.07 10.04
N PHE A 491 22.01 0.52 9.16
CA PHE A 491 22.37 0.94 7.81
C PHE A 491 22.46 2.46 7.78
N ASN A 492 23.59 2.98 7.26
CA ASN A 492 23.78 4.41 7.08
C ASN A 492 22.95 4.96 5.90
N GLU A 493 23.04 6.25 5.62
CA GLU A 493 22.28 6.93 4.56
C GLU A 493 22.55 6.36 3.16
N ASP A 494 23.71 5.76 2.93
CA ASP A 494 24.07 5.07 1.69
C ASP A 494 23.55 3.61 1.65
N GLY A 495 22.85 3.17 2.70
CA GLY A 495 22.37 1.81 2.87
C GLY A 495 23.47 0.79 3.19
N GLU A 496 24.67 1.23 3.61
CA GLU A 496 25.77 0.34 3.96
C GLU A 496 25.73 -0.03 5.45
N TRP A 497 26.12 -1.29 5.75
CA TRP A 497 26.11 -1.81 7.12
C TRP A 497 27.21 -1.16 7.96
N GLU A 498 26.84 -0.56 9.09
CA GLU A 498 27.74 -0.06 10.11
C GLU A 498 27.54 -0.78 11.44
N MET A 499 28.61 -1.40 11.94
CA MET A 499 28.61 -2.13 13.20
C MET A 499 28.78 -1.16 14.37
N ILE A 500 27.90 -1.24 15.37
CA ILE A 500 28.03 -0.52 16.65
C ILE A 500 28.87 -1.34 17.62
N ARG A 501 28.54 -2.63 17.79
CA ARG A 501 29.23 -3.52 18.73
C ARG A 501 29.06 -5.00 18.37
N VAL A 502 29.91 -5.84 18.93
CA VAL A 502 29.79 -7.28 18.91
C VAL A 502 29.13 -7.75 20.21
N LEU A 503 28.08 -8.53 20.09
CA LEU A 503 27.42 -9.20 21.22
C LEU A 503 28.12 -10.54 21.47
N ASN A 504 28.41 -10.84 22.73
CA ASN A 504 29.08 -12.10 23.10
C ASN A 504 28.81 -12.45 24.57
N GLY A 505 29.25 -13.62 25.03
CA GLY A 505 29.07 -14.08 26.40
C GLY A 505 27.61 -14.14 26.80
N ASP A 506 27.24 -13.51 27.91
CA ASP A 506 25.88 -13.54 28.46
C ASP A 506 24.81 -13.03 27.48
N GLN A 507 25.18 -12.28 26.45
CA GLN A 507 24.26 -11.76 25.44
C GLN A 507 23.92 -12.79 24.35
N THR A 508 24.70 -13.87 24.23
CA THR A 508 24.54 -14.93 23.21
C THR A 508 24.40 -16.32 23.81
N ASP A 509 25.04 -16.61 24.96
CA ASP A 509 25.26 -17.98 25.42
C ASP A 509 24.04 -18.63 26.09
N TRP A 510 23.24 -17.87 26.82
CA TRP A 510 22.16 -18.45 27.62
C TRP A 510 20.94 -18.86 26.79
N THR A 511 20.45 -17.97 25.95
CA THR A 511 19.21 -18.21 25.18
C THR A 511 19.25 -17.49 23.83
N GLY A 512 20.43 -17.04 23.38
CA GLY A 512 20.63 -16.27 22.18
C GLY A 512 20.36 -14.77 22.33
N PRO A 513 20.75 -13.95 21.34
CA PRO A 513 20.61 -12.50 21.39
C PRO A 513 19.13 -12.08 21.46
N TYR A 514 18.87 -11.08 22.31
CA TYR A 514 17.57 -10.48 22.50
C TYR A 514 17.55 -9.04 21.98
N VAL A 515 16.55 -8.75 21.16
CA VAL A 515 16.18 -7.39 20.74
C VAL A 515 15.01 -6.91 21.59
N GLY A 516 15.16 -5.76 22.22
CA GLY A 516 14.17 -5.18 23.11
C GLY A 516 13.05 -4.41 22.40
N LYS A 517 12.47 -3.45 23.14
CA LYS A 517 11.36 -2.63 22.66
C LYS A 517 11.74 -1.70 21.49
N GLN A 518 13.00 -1.24 21.48
CA GLN A 518 13.50 -0.44 20.37
C GLN A 518 13.87 -1.35 19.20
N PRO A 519 13.33 -1.10 18.01
CA PRO A 519 13.69 -1.86 16.82
C PRO A 519 15.21 -1.84 16.61
N THR A 520 15.76 -3.01 16.35
CA THR A 520 17.21 -3.18 16.20
C THR A 520 17.48 -4.19 15.10
N VAL A 521 18.59 -4.03 14.39
CA VAL A 521 19.09 -5.02 13.46
C VAL A 521 20.39 -5.63 13.95
N LEU A 522 20.43 -6.97 13.89
CA LEU A 522 21.61 -7.78 14.18
C LEU A 522 22.12 -8.42 12.88
N ARG A 523 23.44 -8.55 12.75
CA ARG A 523 24.07 -9.39 11.74
C ARG A 523 24.62 -10.63 12.41
N ILE A 524 24.03 -11.79 12.09
CA ILE A 524 24.24 -13.06 12.78
C ILE A 524 24.97 -14.01 11.84
N LYS A 525 26.13 -14.52 12.28
CA LYS A 525 26.84 -15.63 11.64
C LYS A 525 26.82 -16.86 12.52
N LEU A 526 26.53 -18.02 11.92
CA LEU A 526 26.40 -19.31 12.58
C LEU A 526 27.43 -20.31 12.07
N TYR A 527 27.80 -21.30 12.90
CA TYR A 527 28.56 -22.45 12.45
C TYR A 527 28.19 -23.73 13.21
N VAL A 528 28.32 -24.85 12.51
CA VAL A 528 28.21 -26.19 13.12
C VAL A 528 29.58 -26.62 13.60
N ARG A 529 29.67 -27.11 14.83
CA ARG A 529 30.92 -27.58 15.40
C ARG A 529 31.18 -29.02 14.94
N GLU A 530 32.31 -29.23 14.30
CA GLU A 530 32.78 -30.57 13.98
C GLU A 530 33.25 -31.29 15.25
N PRO A 531 32.93 -32.60 15.42
CA PRO A 531 33.45 -33.39 16.54
C PRO A 531 34.97 -33.45 16.47
N ARG A 532 35.61 -33.45 17.61
CA ARG A 532 37.06 -33.71 17.68
C ARG A 532 37.37 -35.09 17.05
N LYS A 533 38.26 -35.13 16.07
CA LYS A 533 38.81 -36.38 15.53
C LYS A 533 39.67 -37.06 16.56
#